data_d57d10c6121ae04797ae3639ffc2ee97
#
_entry.id   d57d10c6121ae04797ae3639ffc2ee97
#
_cell.length_a   1.000
_cell.length_b   1.000
_cell.length_c   1.000
_cell.angle_alpha   90.00
_cell.angle_beta   90.00
_cell.angle_gamma   90.00
#
_symmetry.space_group_name_H-M   'P 1'
#
loop_
_entity.id
_entity.type
_entity.pdbx_description
1 polymer ?
#
loop_
_entity_poly.entity_id
_entity_poly.type
_entity_poly.pdbx_seq_one_letter_code
_entity_poly.pdbx_strand_id
1 'polypeptide(L)'
;PDELMPLPEESELFLLPGRRAVGLNPETGETEVMEDWAVAAFAAPAHTLTAHPVYMTDEGAPMLPLFAYGAVGFANGRFYVCAKKVDEDVRQVFKGISRGKIDRSARKIIEDFPDNRLMQHIMQNCTLRYGCPAAKNLSLGRYEAPLPTSRTCNARCIGCISQQEEGSKICATPQCRLTFTPTPEEVVEIMRFHAGRETEKPVFSFGQGCEGEPLTEAPLLIESVRRYREAGGHGTINLNSNSSRPQAIAELAEAGLTSLRVSLNSARPEVYERYYRPHGYTFGDVRQSIIEARSRGVHVAVNL
;
A
#
# COMPACT_ATOMS: atom_id res chain seq x y z
N PRO A 1 12.16 -20.04 19.33
CA PRO A 1 13.41 -19.66 18.68
C PRO A 1 13.37 -19.82 17.17
N ASP A 2 12.66 -20.84 16.67
CA ASP A 2 12.63 -21.18 15.22
C ASP A 2 11.76 -20.24 14.37
N GLU A 3 11.04 -19.34 15.00
CA GLU A 3 10.15 -18.34 14.36
C GLU A 3 10.77 -16.94 14.27
N LEU A 4 11.99 -16.78 14.82
CA LEU A 4 12.69 -15.51 14.84
C LEU A 4 13.74 -15.46 13.73
N MET A 5 13.72 -14.39 12.94
CA MET A 5 14.79 -14.07 12.01
C MET A 5 15.50 -12.78 12.42
N PRO A 6 16.79 -12.61 12.09
CA PRO A 6 17.43 -11.31 12.27
C PRO A 6 16.61 -10.21 11.59
N LEU A 7 16.42 -9.07 12.26
CA LEU A 7 15.67 -7.96 11.71
C LEU A 7 16.30 -7.52 10.38
N PRO A 8 15.58 -7.56 9.25
CA PRO A 8 16.11 -7.11 7.97
C PRO A 8 16.52 -5.63 8.03
N GLU A 9 17.58 -5.27 7.33
CA GLU A 9 18.20 -3.92 7.35
C GLU A 9 17.23 -2.79 6.96
N GLU A 10 16.23 -3.09 6.13
CA GLU A 10 15.23 -2.12 5.65
C GLU A 10 13.96 -2.08 6.53
N SER A 11 13.96 -2.77 7.66
CA SER A 11 12.87 -2.75 8.62
C SER A 11 12.94 -1.50 9.51
N GLU A 12 11.79 -1.09 10.03
CA GLU A 12 11.69 0.03 10.96
C GLU A 12 11.25 -0.46 12.34
N LEU A 13 11.72 0.20 13.40
CA LEU A 13 11.30 -0.04 14.77
C LEU A 13 10.38 1.08 15.23
N PHE A 14 9.26 0.71 15.85
CA PHE A 14 8.31 1.63 16.42
C PHE A 14 8.26 1.45 17.94
N LEU A 15 8.44 2.53 18.66
CA LEU A 15 8.04 2.62 20.06
C LEU A 15 6.51 2.74 20.13
N LEU A 16 5.87 1.98 21.01
CA LEU A 16 4.41 1.97 21.17
C LEU A 16 4.02 2.79 22.43
N PRO A 17 3.78 4.10 22.31
CA PRO A 17 3.55 4.94 23.48
C PRO A 17 2.29 4.53 24.24
N GLY A 18 2.40 4.45 25.57
CA GLY A 18 1.34 4.00 26.45
C GLY A 18 1.04 2.49 26.38
N ARG A 19 1.97 1.69 25.82
CA ARG A 19 1.87 0.22 25.80
C ARG A 19 3.11 -0.35 26.45
N ARG A 20 2.94 -0.92 27.65
CA ARG A 20 4.03 -1.58 28.38
C ARG A 20 4.23 -2.98 27.84
N ALA A 21 5.49 -3.34 27.57
CA ALA A 21 5.82 -4.66 27.07
C ALA A 21 5.45 -5.74 28.08
N VAL A 22 4.97 -6.89 27.59
CA VAL A 22 4.76 -8.08 28.39
C VAL A 22 5.79 -9.12 27.97
N GLY A 23 6.62 -9.52 28.92
CA GLY A 23 7.66 -10.53 28.74
C GLY A 23 7.38 -11.80 29.51
N LEU A 24 8.11 -12.85 29.16
CA LEU A 24 8.16 -14.09 29.94
C LEU A 24 9.44 -14.05 30.78
N ASN A 25 9.30 -14.17 32.09
CA ASN A 25 10.43 -14.36 32.98
C ASN A 25 11.00 -15.79 32.78
N PRO A 26 12.25 -15.94 32.33
CA PRO A 26 12.80 -17.25 32.01
C PRO A 26 13.08 -18.10 33.27
N GLU A 27 13.16 -17.48 34.46
CA GLU A 27 13.45 -18.19 35.72
C GLU A 27 12.16 -18.76 36.34
N THR A 28 11.07 -17.98 36.29
CA THR A 28 9.79 -18.38 36.91
C THR A 28 8.81 -19.01 35.93
N GLY A 29 8.97 -18.73 34.63
CA GLY A 29 8.01 -19.10 33.60
C GLY A 29 6.72 -18.27 33.61
N GLU A 30 6.65 -17.21 34.41
CA GLU A 30 5.50 -16.32 34.52
C GLU A 30 5.61 -15.14 33.58
N THR A 31 4.46 -14.59 33.17
CA THR A 31 4.40 -13.36 32.37
C THR A 31 4.47 -12.14 33.27
N GLU A 32 5.33 -11.21 32.94
CA GLU A 32 5.54 -9.95 33.66
C GLU A 32 5.29 -8.75 32.73
N VAL A 33 4.69 -7.70 33.30
CA VAL A 33 4.53 -6.40 32.64
C VAL A 33 5.76 -5.56 32.93
N MET A 34 6.48 -5.17 31.89
CA MET A 34 7.66 -4.32 32.01
C MET A 34 7.26 -2.87 32.29
N GLU A 35 8.15 -2.09 32.90
CA GLU A 35 7.93 -0.65 33.07
C GLU A 35 8.08 0.13 31.75
N ASP A 36 8.93 -0.38 30.85
CA ASP A 36 9.23 0.23 29.58
C ASP A 36 8.13 0.01 28.54
N TRP A 37 8.03 0.95 27.60
CA TRP A 37 7.11 0.84 26.48
C TRP A 37 7.54 -0.27 25.52
N ALA A 38 6.55 -0.96 24.98
CA ALA A 38 6.75 -1.98 23.98
C ALA A 38 7.32 -1.40 22.67
N VAL A 39 8.15 -2.19 22.03
CA VAL A 39 8.69 -1.92 20.69
C VAL A 39 8.11 -2.95 19.74
N ALA A 40 7.77 -2.51 18.53
CA ALA A 40 7.35 -3.36 17.43
C ALA A 40 8.22 -3.14 16.20
N ALA A 41 8.33 -4.15 15.37
CA ALA A 41 8.98 -4.03 14.07
C ALA A 41 7.96 -3.89 12.94
N PHE A 42 8.21 -2.95 12.03
CA PHE A 42 7.63 -2.97 10.70
C PHE A 42 8.65 -3.67 9.79
N ALA A 43 8.37 -4.93 9.45
CA ALA A 43 9.29 -5.74 8.68
C ALA A 43 9.50 -5.16 7.27
N ALA A 44 10.71 -5.36 6.74
CA ALA A 44 11.03 -5.00 5.37
C ALA A 44 10.02 -5.58 4.36
N PRO A 45 9.84 -4.96 3.19
CA PRO A 45 8.99 -5.50 2.14
C PRO A 45 9.32 -6.97 1.84
N ALA A 46 8.35 -7.71 1.30
CA ALA A 46 8.45 -9.14 1.02
C ALA A 46 8.53 -10.06 2.26
N HIS A 47 8.22 -9.54 3.44
CA HIS A 47 8.12 -10.34 4.66
C HIS A 47 6.69 -10.34 5.19
N THR A 48 6.24 -11.48 5.73
CA THR A 48 4.99 -11.57 6.49
C THR A 48 5.29 -11.81 7.97
N LEU A 49 4.52 -11.17 8.84
CA LEU A 49 4.66 -11.35 10.29
C LEU A 49 4.05 -12.67 10.72
N THR A 50 4.71 -13.36 11.63
CA THR A 50 4.24 -14.61 12.23
C THR A 50 3.74 -14.43 13.64
N ALA A 51 4.08 -13.31 14.30
CA ALA A 51 3.56 -12.96 15.61
C ALA A 51 3.48 -11.44 15.82
N HIS A 52 2.57 -11.03 16.69
CA HIS A 52 2.39 -9.65 17.13
C HIS A 52 3.01 -9.44 18.52
N PRO A 53 3.41 -8.19 18.87
CA PRO A 53 3.89 -7.88 20.22
C PRO A 53 2.75 -8.02 21.23
N VAL A 54 3.07 -8.54 22.40
CA VAL A 54 2.16 -8.56 23.55
C VAL A 54 2.48 -7.34 24.41
N TYR A 55 1.43 -6.61 24.79
CA TYR A 55 1.57 -5.41 25.63
C TYR A 55 0.32 -5.18 26.48
N MET A 56 0.49 -4.46 27.59
CA MET A 56 -0.59 -3.89 28.36
C MET A 56 -0.78 -2.42 27.95
N THR A 57 -2.01 -2.03 27.66
CA THR A 57 -2.32 -0.64 27.30
C THR A 57 -2.66 0.15 28.54
N ASP A 58 -1.95 1.26 28.75
CA ASP A 58 -2.22 2.19 29.84
C ASP A 58 -3.48 3.02 29.59
N GLU A 59 -4.13 3.49 30.65
CA GLU A 59 -5.26 4.39 30.53
C GLU A 59 -4.83 5.70 29.86
N GLY A 60 -5.61 6.17 28.88
CA GLY A 60 -5.30 7.37 28.12
C GLY A 60 -4.20 7.19 27.05
N ALA A 61 -3.72 5.99 26.81
CA ALA A 61 -2.76 5.74 25.73
C ALA A 61 -3.26 6.23 24.37
N PRO A 62 -2.41 6.89 23.56
CA PRO A 62 -2.80 7.39 22.25
C PRO A 62 -3.18 6.25 21.32
N MET A 63 -4.10 6.51 20.39
CA MET A 63 -4.47 5.54 19.35
C MET A 63 -3.29 5.31 18.41
N LEU A 64 -2.93 4.05 18.17
CA LEU A 64 -1.87 3.71 17.23
C LEU A 64 -2.36 3.80 15.77
N PRO A 65 -1.52 4.27 14.84
CA PRO A 65 -1.78 4.13 13.41
C PRO A 65 -1.91 2.66 13.00
N LEU A 66 -2.64 2.40 11.94
CA LEU A 66 -2.80 1.05 11.40
C LEU A 66 -1.55 0.62 10.62
N PHE A 67 -0.62 -0.01 11.32
CA PHE A 67 0.56 -0.66 10.74
C PHE A 67 0.58 -2.16 11.05
N ALA A 68 1.37 -2.90 10.32
CA ALA A 68 1.67 -4.29 10.61
C ALA A 68 2.77 -4.34 11.70
N TYR A 69 2.36 -4.33 12.96
CA TYR A 69 3.26 -4.39 14.12
C TYR A 69 3.71 -5.83 14.36
N GLY A 70 5.00 -6.11 14.12
CA GLY A 70 5.62 -7.40 14.37
C GLY A 70 6.25 -7.47 15.75
N ALA A 71 6.16 -8.64 16.38
CA ALA A 71 6.90 -8.91 17.61
C ALA A 71 8.41 -8.85 17.35
N VAL A 72 9.15 -8.14 18.20
CA VAL A 72 10.58 -7.93 18.09
C VAL A 72 11.26 -8.33 19.39
N GLY A 73 12.44 -8.89 19.28
CA GLY A 73 13.30 -9.19 20.41
C GLY A 73 14.72 -8.69 20.19
N PHE A 74 15.49 -8.57 21.26
CA PHE A 74 16.91 -8.21 21.22
C PHE A 74 17.73 -9.28 21.91
N ALA A 75 18.70 -9.82 21.19
CA ALA A 75 19.61 -10.84 21.73
C ALA A 75 20.96 -10.76 21.01
N ASN A 76 22.05 -11.07 21.72
CA ASN A 76 23.41 -11.10 21.14
C ASN A 76 23.79 -9.82 20.36
N GLY A 77 23.37 -8.65 20.87
CA GLY A 77 23.71 -7.35 20.28
C GLY A 77 22.93 -6.97 19.02
N ARG A 78 21.85 -7.67 18.67
CA ARG A 78 21.02 -7.38 17.48
C ARG A 78 19.54 -7.62 17.71
N PHE A 79 18.74 -6.99 16.87
CA PHE A 79 17.30 -7.19 16.85
C PHE A 79 16.91 -8.41 15.99
N TYR A 80 15.83 -9.04 16.41
CA TYR A 80 15.15 -10.13 15.71
C TYR A 80 13.67 -9.79 15.58
N VAL A 81 13.01 -10.32 14.55
CA VAL A 81 11.58 -10.15 14.32
C VAL A 81 10.91 -11.49 14.07
N CYS A 82 9.67 -11.63 14.53
CA CYS A 82 8.82 -12.77 14.21
C CYS A 82 8.23 -12.56 12.81
N ALA A 83 8.98 -12.91 11.79
CA ALA A 83 8.59 -12.76 10.40
C ALA A 83 9.20 -13.87 9.52
N LYS A 84 8.61 -14.04 8.34
CA LYS A 84 9.11 -14.95 7.31
C LYS A 84 9.18 -14.19 5.98
N LYS A 85 10.29 -14.32 5.27
CA LYS A 85 10.39 -13.85 3.89
C LYS A 85 9.51 -14.70 2.99
N VAL A 86 8.62 -14.06 2.24
CA VAL A 86 7.62 -14.74 1.39
C VAL A 86 7.77 -14.42 -0.09
N ASP A 87 8.63 -13.45 -0.43
CA ASP A 87 8.87 -13.04 -1.81
C ASP A 87 10.36 -12.75 -2.00
N GLU A 88 10.93 -13.26 -3.07
CA GLU A 88 12.32 -13.02 -3.48
C GLU A 88 12.45 -11.91 -4.54
N ASP A 89 11.36 -11.23 -4.86
CA ASP A 89 11.36 -10.22 -5.91
C ASP A 89 12.23 -9.02 -5.53
N VAL A 90 13.22 -8.76 -6.36
CA VAL A 90 14.16 -7.64 -6.19
C VAL A 90 13.50 -6.26 -6.25
N ARG A 91 12.28 -6.16 -6.77
CA ARG A 91 11.51 -4.91 -6.81
C ARG A 91 11.21 -4.35 -5.43
N GLN A 92 11.13 -5.21 -4.43
CA GLN A 92 10.88 -4.85 -3.03
C GLN A 92 12.18 -4.50 -2.27
N VAL A 93 13.35 -4.76 -2.85
CA VAL A 93 14.64 -4.61 -2.18
C VAL A 93 15.25 -3.23 -2.48
N PHE A 94 15.55 -2.48 -1.43
CA PHE A 94 16.26 -1.18 -1.50
C PHE A 94 17.66 -1.25 -0.89
N LYS A 95 18.16 -2.44 -0.61
CA LYS A 95 19.50 -2.66 -0.04
C LYS A 95 20.59 -1.96 -0.88
N GLY A 96 21.44 -1.20 -0.22
CA GLY A 96 22.48 -0.42 -0.87
C GLY A 96 22.03 0.88 -1.54
N ILE A 97 20.74 1.22 -1.45
CA ILE A 97 20.21 2.50 -1.93
C ILE A 97 20.07 3.45 -0.74
N SER A 98 20.94 4.43 -0.63
CA SER A 98 20.88 5.38 0.48
C SER A 98 19.64 6.27 0.40
N ARG A 99 19.11 6.64 1.58
CA ARG A 99 18.00 7.61 1.68
C ARG A 99 18.34 8.92 0.95
N GLY A 100 19.57 9.41 1.09
CA GLY A 100 20.02 10.62 0.40
C GLY A 100 19.96 10.53 -1.14
N LYS A 101 20.11 9.33 -1.73
CA LYS A 101 19.91 9.13 -3.17
C LYS A 101 18.44 9.28 -3.55
N ILE A 102 17.55 8.69 -2.76
CA ILE A 102 16.08 8.78 -2.96
C ILE A 102 15.64 10.23 -2.82
N ASP A 103 16.06 10.91 -1.76
CA ASP A 103 15.68 12.30 -1.47
C ASP A 103 16.15 13.26 -2.58
N ARG A 104 17.38 13.14 -3.06
CA ARG A 104 17.88 13.96 -4.18
C ARG A 104 17.08 13.72 -5.46
N SER A 105 16.80 12.46 -5.79
CA SER A 105 16.03 12.12 -6.98
C SER A 105 14.60 12.66 -6.91
N ALA A 106 13.93 12.51 -5.75
CA ALA A 106 12.60 13.04 -5.55
C ALA A 106 12.56 14.58 -5.66
N ARG A 107 13.52 15.29 -5.06
CA ARG A 107 13.60 16.76 -5.15
C ARG A 107 13.83 17.24 -6.57
N LYS A 108 14.71 16.54 -7.33
CA LYS A 108 14.90 16.87 -8.74
C LYS A 108 13.63 16.70 -9.56
N ILE A 109 12.87 15.63 -9.33
CA ILE A 109 11.58 15.41 -10.01
C ILE A 109 10.57 16.51 -9.66
N ILE A 110 10.53 16.97 -8.40
CA ILE A 110 9.71 18.10 -7.99
C ILE A 110 10.03 19.36 -8.79
N GLU A 111 11.33 19.64 -9.01
CA GLU A 111 11.80 20.76 -9.81
C GLU A 111 11.49 20.62 -11.30
N ASP A 112 11.62 19.38 -11.83
CA ASP A 112 11.40 19.08 -13.26
C ASP A 112 9.90 19.10 -13.65
N PHE A 113 8.97 18.91 -12.68
CA PHE A 113 7.52 18.82 -12.90
C PHE A 113 6.72 19.78 -12.02
N PRO A 114 6.96 21.11 -12.09
CA PRO A 114 6.33 22.07 -11.19
C PRO A 114 4.81 22.15 -11.34
N ASP A 115 4.30 21.89 -12.54
CA ASP A 115 2.88 22.04 -12.87
C ASP A 115 2.07 20.74 -12.76
N ASN A 116 2.73 19.58 -12.56
CA ASN A 116 2.05 18.30 -12.38
C ASN A 116 1.75 18.08 -10.90
N ARG A 117 0.53 18.37 -10.46
CA ARG A 117 0.10 18.24 -9.06
C ARG A 117 0.22 16.82 -8.53
N LEU A 118 -0.05 15.81 -9.40
CA LEU A 118 0.05 14.40 -9.01
C LEU A 118 1.50 14.00 -8.77
N MET A 119 2.43 14.40 -9.63
CA MET A 119 3.86 14.15 -9.45
C MET A 119 4.37 14.84 -8.17
N GLN A 120 3.97 16.11 -7.94
CA GLN A 120 4.28 16.84 -6.71
C GLN A 120 3.82 16.08 -5.47
N HIS A 121 2.56 15.61 -5.48
CA HIS A 121 2.00 14.83 -4.37
C HIS A 121 2.78 13.53 -4.12
N ILE A 122 3.07 12.76 -5.18
CA ILE A 122 3.80 11.48 -5.06
C ILE A 122 5.20 11.72 -4.50
N MET A 123 5.91 12.72 -4.98
CA MET A 123 7.28 12.98 -4.51
C MET A 123 7.29 13.55 -3.10
N GLN A 124 6.49 14.57 -2.79
CA GLN A 124 6.51 15.25 -1.49
C GLN A 124 5.92 14.38 -0.37
N ASN A 125 4.75 13.76 -0.61
CA ASN A 125 4.06 13.00 0.43
C ASN A 125 4.46 11.52 0.41
N CYS A 126 4.30 10.84 -0.73
CA CYS A 126 4.48 9.40 -0.74
C CYS A 126 5.96 9.01 -0.65
N THR A 127 6.88 9.75 -1.33
CA THR A 127 8.31 9.43 -1.32
C THR A 127 9.01 10.00 -0.09
N LEU A 128 8.97 11.33 0.07
CA LEU A 128 9.79 12.02 1.09
C LEU A 128 9.21 11.90 2.50
N ARG A 129 7.88 12.00 2.65
CA ARG A 129 7.23 11.96 3.97
C ARG A 129 6.93 10.54 4.44
N TYR A 130 6.27 9.72 3.61
CA TYR A 130 5.79 8.39 4.01
C TYR A 130 6.75 7.26 3.65
N GLY A 131 7.75 7.50 2.80
CA GLY A 131 8.70 6.47 2.42
C GLY A 131 8.09 5.30 1.63
N CYS A 132 6.99 5.52 0.92
CA CYS A 132 6.26 4.51 0.17
C CYS A 132 7.17 3.79 -0.85
N PRO A 133 7.27 2.45 -0.83
CA PRO A 133 8.12 1.69 -1.73
C PRO A 133 7.82 1.94 -3.22
N ALA A 134 6.55 1.98 -3.61
CA ALA A 134 6.16 2.27 -5.00
C ALA A 134 6.61 3.67 -5.43
N ALA A 135 6.44 4.68 -4.56
CA ALA A 135 6.88 6.04 -4.86
C ALA A 135 8.42 6.18 -4.89
N LYS A 136 9.13 5.44 -4.04
CA LYS A 136 10.60 5.32 -4.11
C LYS A 136 11.03 4.70 -5.45
N ASN A 137 10.34 3.67 -5.94
CA ASN A 137 10.63 3.08 -7.24
C ASN A 137 10.46 4.09 -8.37
N LEU A 138 9.35 4.85 -8.39
CA LEU A 138 9.16 5.94 -9.36
C LEU A 138 10.30 6.97 -9.28
N SER A 139 10.67 7.43 -8.08
CA SER A 139 11.73 8.41 -7.91
C SER A 139 13.07 7.93 -8.46
N LEU A 140 13.36 6.65 -8.35
CA LEU A 140 14.60 6.01 -8.80
C LEU A 140 14.57 5.53 -10.25
N GLY A 141 13.44 5.64 -10.95
CA GLY A 141 13.26 5.08 -12.29
C GLY A 141 13.29 3.53 -12.28
N ARG A 142 12.64 2.90 -11.30
CA ARG A 142 12.65 1.44 -11.12
C ARG A 142 11.21 0.91 -11.16
N TYR A 143 11.00 -0.19 -11.81
CA TYR A 143 9.83 -1.08 -11.80
C TYR A 143 8.44 -0.43 -11.80
N GLU A 144 8.04 0.28 -10.74
CA GLU A 144 6.67 0.69 -10.50
C GLU A 144 6.51 2.20 -10.31
N ALA A 145 5.47 2.76 -10.95
CA ALA A 145 4.96 4.09 -10.71
C ALA A 145 3.56 4.02 -10.09
N PRO A 146 3.35 4.55 -8.87
CA PRO A 146 2.03 4.67 -8.29
C PRO A 146 1.26 5.81 -8.93
N LEU A 147 -0.02 5.57 -9.24
CA LEU A 147 -0.93 6.54 -9.86
C LEU A 147 -2.18 6.73 -8.98
N PRO A 148 -2.09 7.42 -7.83
CA PRO A 148 -3.28 7.70 -7.03
C PRO A 148 -4.17 8.72 -7.75
N THR A 149 -5.47 8.42 -7.87
CA THR A 149 -6.40 9.19 -8.68
C THR A 149 -7.67 9.60 -7.95
N SER A 150 -8.04 8.89 -6.88
CA SER A 150 -9.33 9.11 -6.24
C SER A 150 -9.23 9.66 -4.82
N ARG A 151 -9.95 10.74 -4.56
CA ARG A 151 -10.21 11.25 -3.21
C ARG A 151 -11.42 10.60 -2.54
N THR A 152 -12.29 9.93 -3.31
CA THR A 152 -13.54 9.34 -2.84
C THR A 152 -13.48 7.82 -2.83
N CYS A 153 -14.33 7.20 -2.02
CA CYS A 153 -14.46 5.75 -1.95
C CYS A 153 -15.92 5.38 -1.72
N ASN A 154 -16.36 4.32 -2.37
CA ASN A 154 -17.68 3.74 -2.18
C ASN A 154 -17.70 2.55 -1.20
N ALA A 155 -16.69 2.47 -0.34
CA ALA A 155 -16.62 1.54 0.78
C ALA A 155 -16.17 2.27 2.05
N ARG A 156 -16.48 1.68 3.23
CA ARG A 156 -16.08 2.18 4.55
C ARG A 156 -15.41 1.06 5.34
N CYS A 157 -14.30 0.57 4.79
CA CYS A 157 -13.57 -0.56 5.34
C CYS A 157 -13.14 -0.30 6.79
N ILE A 158 -13.29 -1.30 7.67
CA ILE A 158 -12.89 -1.22 9.08
C ILE A 158 -11.39 -0.89 9.19
N GLY A 159 -10.54 -1.52 8.35
CA GLY A 159 -9.09 -1.31 8.32
C GLY A 159 -8.63 -0.35 7.22
N CYS A 160 -9.37 0.73 6.93
CA CYS A 160 -8.92 1.70 5.93
C CYS A 160 -7.70 2.49 6.43
N ILE A 161 -6.61 2.46 5.63
CA ILE A 161 -5.34 3.12 5.99
C ILE A 161 -5.27 4.59 5.58
N SER A 162 -6.22 5.09 4.78
CA SER A 162 -6.23 6.48 4.29
C SER A 162 -7.37 7.33 4.86
N GLN A 163 -8.42 6.70 5.42
CA GLN A 163 -9.54 7.41 6.01
C GLN A 163 -10.25 6.54 7.05
N GLN A 164 -10.43 7.08 8.24
CA GLN A 164 -11.29 6.53 9.29
C GLN A 164 -12.42 7.52 9.58
N GLU A 165 -13.54 7.02 10.09
CA GLU A 165 -14.64 7.87 10.53
C GLU A 165 -14.17 8.76 11.69
N GLU A 166 -14.65 10.00 11.74
CA GLU A 166 -14.37 10.93 12.84
C GLU A 166 -14.84 10.33 14.16
N GLY A 167 -13.98 10.36 15.16
CA GLY A 167 -14.27 9.72 16.46
C GLY A 167 -14.13 8.19 16.48
N SER A 168 -13.68 7.56 15.39
CA SER A 168 -13.36 6.13 15.38
C SER A 168 -12.34 5.79 16.47
N LYS A 169 -12.62 4.71 17.23
CA LYS A 169 -11.71 4.17 18.25
C LYS A 169 -10.97 2.91 17.75
N ILE A 170 -11.01 2.63 16.45
CA ILE A 170 -10.43 1.41 15.88
C ILE A 170 -8.94 1.59 15.65
N CYS A 171 -8.55 2.61 14.85
CA CYS A 171 -7.16 2.95 14.56
C CYS A 171 -7.07 4.37 14.01
N ALA A 172 -5.87 4.97 14.08
CA ALA A 172 -5.56 6.17 13.33
C ALA A 172 -5.06 5.81 11.92
N THR A 173 -5.26 6.70 10.95
CA THR A 173 -4.75 6.50 9.60
C THR A 173 -3.25 6.78 9.55
N PRO A 174 -2.42 5.87 8.98
CA PRO A 174 -0.97 6.09 8.87
C PRO A 174 -0.61 7.13 7.81
N GLN A 175 -1.51 7.42 6.88
CA GLN A 175 -1.28 8.37 5.78
C GLN A 175 -2.55 9.14 5.43
N CYS A 176 -2.38 10.33 4.86
CA CYS A 176 -3.51 11.13 4.40
C CYS A 176 -3.97 10.66 3.02
N ARG A 177 -5.28 10.67 2.83
CA ARG A 177 -5.89 10.43 1.52
C ARG A 177 -5.61 11.61 0.59
N LEU A 178 -5.48 11.33 -0.70
CA LEU A 178 -5.42 12.33 -1.78
C LEU A 178 -6.61 13.31 -1.68
N THR A 179 -6.33 14.60 -1.79
CA THR A 179 -7.34 15.66 -1.58
C THR A 179 -7.88 16.27 -2.87
N PHE A 180 -7.34 15.88 -4.02
CA PHE A 180 -7.75 16.34 -5.34
C PHE A 180 -7.90 15.16 -6.30
N THR A 181 -8.57 15.40 -7.43
CA THR A 181 -8.61 14.45 -8.56
C THR A 181 -7.65 14.99 -9.62
N PRO A 182 -6.64 14.19 -10.05
CA PRO A 182 -5.72 14.60 -11.11
C PRO A 182 -6.44 14.66 -12.48
N THR A 183 -5.77 15.19 -13.49
CA THR A 183 -6.25 15.13 -14.87
C THR A 183 -5.63 13.93 -15.59
N PRO A 184 -6.22 13.47 -16.72
CA PRO A 184 -5.60 12.44 -17.57
C PRO A 184 -4.20 12.83 -18.04
N GLU A 185 -3.96 14.11 -18.31
CA GLU A 185 -2.67 14.65 -18.72
C GLU A 185 -1.61 14.43 -17.64
N GLU A 186 -1.93 14.78 -16.38
CA GLU A 186 -1.02 14.57 -15.23
C GLU A 186 -0.66 13.10 -15.05
N VAL A 187 -1.62 12.19 -15.24
CA VAL A 187 -1.40 10.74 -15.14
C VAL A 187 -0.52 10.25 -16.30
N VAL A 188 -0.87 10.60 -17.54
CA VAL A 188 -0.12 10.16 -18.74
C VAL A 188 1.31 10.69 -18.74
N GLU A 189 1.53 11.91 -18.24
CA GLU A 189 2.87 12.48 -18.12
C GLU A 189 3.74 11.64 -17.19
N ILE A 190 3.22 11.20 -16.02
CA ILE A 190 3.93 10.31 -15.12
C ILE A 190 4.23 8.96 -15.78
N MET A 191 3.25 8.39 -16.49
CA MET A 191 3.43 7.12 -17.19
C MET A 191 4.55 7.20 -18.23
N ARG A 192 4.57 8.26 -19.05
CA ARG A 192 5.63 8.52 -20.05
C ARG A 192 6.98 8.74 -19.42
N PHE A 193 7.03 9.56 -18.37
CA PHE A 193 8.28 9.83 -17.63
C PHE A 193 8.87 8.53 -17.06
N HIS A 194 8.04 7.70 -16.43
CA HIS A 194 8.50 6.44 -15.87
C HIS A 194 8.97 5.45 -16.94
N ALA A 195 8.19 5.27 -18.00
CA ALA A 195 8.56 4.39 -19.11
C ALA A 195 9.86 4.83 -19.83
N GLY A 196 10.14 6.12 -19.88
CA GLY A 196 11.36 6.68 -20.49
C GLY A 196 12.63 6.53 -19.65
N ARG A 197 12.56 6.03 -18.42
CA ARG A 197 13.70 5.92 -17.49
C ARG A 197 14.34 4.54 -17.47
N GLU A 198 14.48 3.91 -18.63
CA GLU A 198 15.20 2.64 -18.83
C GLU A 198 14.62 1.45 -18.05
N THR A 199 13.32 1.41 -17.87
CA THR A 199 12.65 0.25 -17.29
C THR A 199 12.22 -0.70 -18.41
N GLU A 200 12.78 -1.89 -18.46
CA GLU A 200 12.42 -2.91 -19.47
C GLU A 200 10.94 -3.28 -19.41
N LYS A 201 10.38 -3.31 -18.22
CA LYS A 201 8.98 -3.70 -17.96
C LYS A 201 8.34 -2.77 -16.94
N PRO A 202 8.03 -1.51 -17.30
CA PRO A 202 7.41 -0.58 -16.36
C PRO A 202 6.06 -1.08 -15.90
N VAL A 203 5.78 -0.86 -14.61
CA VAL A 203 4.48 -1.15 -13.99
C VAL A 203 3.86 0.18 -13.56
N PHE A 204 2.59 0.38 -13.89
CA PHE A 204 1.79 1.54 -13.48
C PHE A 204 0.65 1.05 -12.62
N SER A 205 0.55 1.51 -11.39
CA SER A 205 -0.43 0.98 -10.44
C SER A 205 -1.38 2.06 -9.95
N PHE A 206 -2.65 1.95 -10.36
CA PHE A 206 -3.77 2.62 -9.72
C PHE A 206 -4.19 1.91 -8.43
N GLY A 207 -4.91 2.58 -7.55
CA GLY A 207 -5.42 1.97 -6.32
C GLY A 207 -4.35 1.88 -5.23
N GLN A 208 -3.78 3.03 -4.89
CA GLN A 208 -2.76 3.13 -3.86
C GLN A 208 -3.39 3.32 -2.48
N GLY A 209 -2.66 2.94 -1.43
CA GLY A 209 -3.13 3.11 -0.05
C GLY A 209 -3.41 4.56 0.38
N CYS A 210 -2.89 5.55 -0.35
CA CYS A 210 -3.07 6.98 -0.10
C CYS A 210 -4.26 7.60 -0.87
N GLU A 211 -5.12 6.79 -1.46
CA GLU A 211 -6.30 7.26 -2.20
C GLU A 211 -7.59 6.57 -1.75
N GLY A 212 -8.70 6.93 -2.37
CA GLY A 212 -9.98 6.25 -2.24
C GLY A 212 -10.08 5.01 -3.14
N GLU A 213 -11.27 4.79 -3.70
CA GLU A 213 -11.47 3.73 -4.69
C GLU A 213 -11.27 4.29 -6.11
N PRO A 214 -10.27 3.82 -6.88
CA PRO A 214 -9.99 4.35 -8.22
C PRO A 214 -11.18 4.30 -9.17
N LEU A 215 -12.02 3.27 -9.08
CA LEU A 215 -13.21 3.16 -9.93
C LEU A 215 -14.25 4.25 -9.69
N THR A 216 -14.15 5.05 -8.63
CA THR A 216 -15.00 6.25 -8.49
C THR A 216 -14.66 7.31 -9.52
N GLU A 217 -13.43 7.27 -10.05
CA GLU A 217 -12.89 8.12 -11.12
C GLU A 217 -12.68 7.33 -12.43
N ALA A 218 -13.51 6.32 -12.71
CA ALA A 218 -13.34 5.43 -13.86
C ALA A 218 -13.16 6.15 -15.21
N PRO A 219 -13.90 7.24 -15.55
CA PRO A 219 -13.68 7.97 -16.80
C PRO A 219 -12.25 8.50 -16.94
N LEU A 220 -11.68 9.01 -15.86
CA LEU A 220 -10.30 9.51 -15.82
C LEU A 220 -9.30 8.36 -16.07
N LEU A 221 -9.49 7.22 -15.41
CA LEU A 221 -8.62 6.06 -15.59
C LEU A 221 -8.67 5.55 -17.03
N ILE A 222 -9.87 5.36 -17.58
CA ILE A 222 -10.11 4.85 -18.93
C ILE A 222 -9.42 5.77 -19.95
N GLU A 223 -9.62 7.08 -19.82
CA GLU A 223 -9.02 8.06 -20.72
C GLU A 223 -7.49 8.07 -20.61
N SER A 224 -6.94 8.02 -19.39
CA SER A 224 -5.49 7.99 -19.17
C SER A 224 -4.86 6.74 -19.78
N VAL A 225 -5.45 5.57 -19.55
CA VAL A 225 -4.98 4.30 -20.09
C VAL A 225 -5.03 4.29 -21.61
N ARG A 226 -6.15 4.74 -22.20
CA ARG A 226 -6.33 4.82 -23.64
C ARG A 226 -5.28 5.72 -24.28
N ARG A 227 -5.14 6.97 -23.83
CA ARG A 227 -4.15 7.93 -24.35
C ARG A 227 -2.72 7.41 -24.26
N TYR A 228 -2.39 6.75 -23.18
CA TYR A 228 -1.07 6.16 -23.00
C TYR A 228 -0.82 5.04 -24.04
N ARG A 229 -1.79 4.13 -24.22
CA ARG A 229 -1.69 3.02 -25.18
C ARG A 229 -1.70 3.49 -26.63
N GLU A 230 -2.57 4.41 -27.01
CA GLU A 230 -2.64 5.01 -28.36
C GLU A 230 -1.33 5.71 -28.74
N ALA A 231 -0.62 6.27 -27.77
CA ALA A 231 0.71 6.85 -27.98
C ALA A 231 1.84 5.81 -28.03
N GLY A 232 1.54 4.51 -28.12
CA GLY A 232 2.53 3.42 -28.16
C GLY A 232 3.08 3.02 -26.79
N GLY A 233 2.45 3.44 -25.71
CA GLY A 233 2.88 3.12 -24.35
C GLY A 233 2.83 1.62 -24.06
N HIS A 234 3.88 1.09 -23.44
CA HIS A 234 4.04 -0.32 -23.09
C HIS A 234 4.06 -0.55 -21.58
N GLY A 235 4.25 -1.80 -21.15
CA GLY A 235 4.33 -2.20 -19.75
C GLY A 235 3.01 -2.66 -19.16
N THR A 236 3.05 -3.00 -17.88
CA THR A 236 1.89 -3.49 -17.12
C THR A 236 1.11 -2.30 -16.55
N ILE A 237 -0.17 -2.24 -16.84
CA ILE A 237 -1.09 -1.33 -16.17
C ILE A 237 -1.92 -2.16 -15.19
N ASN A 238 -1.73 -1.91 -13.91
CA ASN A 238 -2.37 -2.61 -12.80
C ASN A 238 -3.39 -1.71 -12.11
N LEU A 239 -4.50 -2.31 -11.69
CA LEU A 239 -5.52 -1.68 -10.87
C LEU A 239 -5.72 -2.48 -9.59
N ASN A 240 -5.43 -1.88 -8.42
CA ASN A 240 -5.87 -2.40 -7.14
C ASN A 240 -7.23 -1.76 -6.81
N SER A 241 -8.25 -2.56 -6.59
CA SER A 241 -9.62 -2.04 -6.48
C SER A 241 -10.51 -2.96 -5.64
N ASN A 242 -11.56 -2.40 -5.08
CA ASN A 242 -12.68 -3.17 -4.56
C ASN A 242 -13.54 -3.81 -5.66
N SER A 243 -13.22 -3.48 -6.93
CA SER A 243 -13.85 -4.05 -8.14
C SER A 243 -15.37 -3.91 -8.17
N SER A 244 -15.88 -2.77 -7.67
CA SER A 244 -17.31 -2.51 -7.49
C SER A 244 -18.08 -2.19 -8.76
N ARG A 245 -17.41 -1.98 -9.90
CA ARG A 245 -18.02 -1.50 -11.15
C ARG A 245 -17.64 -2.37 -12.35
N PRO A 246 -18.38 -3.46 -12.62
CA PRO A 246 -18.08 -4.41 -13.70
C PRO A 246 -17.95 -3.75 -15.07
N GLN A 247 -18.85 -2.82 -15.40
CA GLN A 247 -18.81 -2.09 -16.67
C GLN A 247 -17.53 -1.27 -16.83
N ALA A 248 -17.11 -0.57 -15.77
CA ALA A 248 -15.86 0.20 -15.81
C ALA A 248 -14.62 -0.71 -15.95
N ILE A 249 -14.63 -1.89 -15.36
CA ILE A 249 -13.58 -2.89 -15.54
C ILE A 249 -13.53 -3.37 -17.00
N ALA A 250 -14.67 -3.62 -17.63
CA ALA A 250 -14.74 -3.98 -19.04
C ALA A 250 -14.13 -2.89 -19.94
N GLU A 251 -14.53 -1.64 -19.74
CA GLU A 251 -14.03 -0.49 -20.50
C GLU A 251 -12.54 -0.23 -20.26
N LEU A 252 -12.05 -0.44 -19.03
CA LEU A 252 -10.61 -0.35 -18.72
C LEU A 252 -9.80 -1.45 -19.40
N ALA A 253 -10.34 -2.67 -19.49
CA ALA A 253 -9.70 -3.76 -20.21
C ALA A 253 -9.59 -3.44 -21.71
N GLU A 254 -10.64 -2.90 -22.31
CA GLU A 254 -10.65 -2.44 -23.72
C GLU A 254 -9.68 -1.27 -23.95
N ALA A 255 -9.52 -0.38 -22.97
CA ALA A 255 -8.55 0.70 -23.02
C ALA A 255 -7.09 0.23 -22.88
N GLY A 256 -6.84 -1.00 -22.38
CA GLY A 256 -5.51 -1.59 -22.27
C GLY A 256 -5.00 -1.87 -20.84
N LEU A 257 -5.91 -1.98 -19.86
CA LEU A 257 -5.59 -2.55 -18.54
C LEU A 257 -5.11 -3.99 -18.70
N THR A 258 -4.03 -4.35 -18.02
CA THR A 258 -3.42 -5.70 -18.15
C THR A 258 -3.48 -6.52 -16.88
N SER A 259 -3.66 -5.88 -15.72
CA SER A 259 -3.69 -6.54 -14.42
C SER A 259 -4.74 -5.90 -13.49
N LEU A 260 -5.51 -6.75 -12.82
CA LEU A 260 -6.47 -6.36 -11.79
C LEU A 260 -6.16 -7.11 -10.50
N ARG A 261 -5.95 -6.38 -9.42
CA ARG A 261 -5.85 -6.93 -8.08
C ARG A 261 -7.10 -6.59 -7.28
N VAL A 262 -7.91 -7.61 -7.04
CA VAL A 262 -9.18 -7.48 -6.33
C VAL A 262 -8.96 -7.51 -4.82
N SER A 263 -9.35 -6.46 -4.13
CA SER A 263 -9.35 -6.40 -2.67
C SER A 263 -10.53 -7.18 -2.12
N LEU A 264 -10.24 -8.33 -1.51
CA LEU A 264 -11.25 -9.25 -0.99
C LEU A 264 -10.72 -9.90 0.28
N ASN A 265 -11.39 -9.69 1.41
CA ASN A 265 -10.98 -10.29 2.69
C ASN A 265 -11.67 -11.63 2.98
N SER A 266 -12.69 -11.97 2.19
CA SER A 266 -13.45 -13.21 2.34
C SER A 266 -14.24 -13.51 1.08
N ALA A 267 -14.36 -14.79 0.73
CA ALA A 267 -15.27 -15.28 -0.31
C ALA A 267 -16.72 -15.42 0.16
N ARG A 268 -17.00 -15.18 1.45
CA ARG A 268 -18.34 -15.19 2.03
C ARG A 268 -18.94 -13.78 2.01
N PRO A 269 -20.06 -13.55 1.31
CA PRO A 269 -20.67 -12.24 1.14
C PRO A 269 -20.90 -11.49 2.46
N GLU A 270 -21.43 -12.19 3.46
CA GLU A 270 -21.75 -11.60 4.77
C GLU A 270 -20.51 -11.13 5.54
N VAL A 271 -19.35 -11.78 5.37
CA VAL A 271 -18.08 -11.36 5.97
C VAL A 271 -17.51 -10.19 5.20
N TYR A 272 -17.55 -10.25 3.87
CA TYR A 272 -17.15 -9.16 2.99
C TYR A 272 -17.88 -7.86 3.32
N GLU A 273 -19.23 -7.91 3.36
CA GLU A 273 -20.08 -6.75 3.61
C GLU A 273 -19.84 -6.13 4.99
N ARG A 274 -19.64 -6.95 6.01
CA ARG A 274 -19.33 -6.46 7.36
C ARG A 274 -18.01 -5.72 7.44
N TYR A 275 -17.00 -6.13 6.66
CA TYR A 275 -15.68 -5.51 6.65
C TYR A 275 -15.64 -4.28 5.74
N TYR A 276 -16.05 -4.42 4.46
CA TYR A 276 -15.96 -3.36 3.46
C TYR A 276 -17.07 -2.31 3.60
N ARG A 277 -18.22 -2.67 4.15
CA ARG A 277 -19.39 -1.77 4.28
C ARG A 277 -19.68 -1.07 2.96
N PRO A 278 -19.98 -1.83 1.88
CA PRO A 278 -20.15 -1.31 0.53
C PRO A 278 -21.30 -0.32 0.42
N HIS A 279 -21.14 0.69 -0.41
CA HIS A 279 -22.16 1.66 -0.72
C HIS A 279 -22.40 1.73 -2.23
N GLY A 280 -23.61 1.38 -2.67
CA GLY A 280 -24.02 1.40 -4.07
C GLY A 280 -23.46 0.26 -4.93
N TYR A 281 -22.96 -0.81 -4.32
CA TYR A 281 -22.56 -2.05 -4.99
C TYR A 281 -22.67 -3.25 -4.06
N THR A 282 -22.57 -4.44 -4.61
CA THR A 282 -22.73 -5.72 -3.91
C THR A 282 -21.51 -6.62 -4.11
N PHE A 283 -21.41 -7.69 -3.33
CA PHE A 283 -20.43 -8.75 -3.58
C PHE A 283 -20.62 -9.42 -4.96
N GLY A 284 -21.86 -9.44 -5.49
CA GLY A 284 -22.16 -9.89 -6.85
C GLY A 284 -21.45 -9.07 -7.92
N ASP A 285 -21.38 -7.75 -7.75
CA ASP A 285 -20.68 -6.85 -8.68
C ASP A 285 -19.16 -7.12 -8.67
N VAL A 286 -18.59 -7.42 -7.51
CA VAL A 286 -17.16 -7.80 -7.41
C VAL A 286 -16.89 -9.09 -8.19
N ARG A 287 -17.73 -10.10 -8.03
CA ARG A 287 -17.64 -11.35 -8.80
C ARG A 287 -17.76 -11.10 -10.31
N GLN A 288 -18.73 -10.28 -10.71
CA GLN A 288 -18.93 -9.94 -12.13
C GLN A 288 -17.70 -9.20 -12.70
N SER A 289 -17.09 -8.30 -11.94
CA SER A 289 -15.85 -7.61 -12.33
C SER A 289 -14.70 -8.57 -12.58
N ILE A 290 -14.56 -9.62 -11.78
CA ILE A 290 -13.56 -10.68 -12.00
C ILE A 290 -13.83 -11.41 -13.33
N ILE A 291 -15.09 -11.73 -13.62
CA ILE A 291 -15.48 -12.40 -14.86
C ILE A 291 -15.19 -11.50 -16.07
N GLU A 292 -15.60 -10.23 -16.01
CA GLU A 292 -15.36 -9.24 -17.07
C GLU A 292 -13.86 -9.06 -17.38
N ALA A 293 -13.04 -8.93 -16.33
CA ALA A 293 -11.59 -8.80 -16.49
C ALA A 293 -10.98 -10.05 -17.16
N ARG A 294 -11.30 -11.23 -16.65
CA ARG A 294 -10.76 -12.50 -17.18
C ARG A 294 -11.20 -12.79 -18.60
N SER A 295 -12.46 -12.53 -18.95
CA SER A 295 -12.98 -12.76 -20.31
C SER A 295 -12.29 -11.90 -21.36
N ARG A 296 -11.67 -10.77 -20.94
CA ARG A 296 -10.91 -9.85 -21.79
C ARG A 296 -9.40 -10.02 -21.68
N GLY A 297 -8.93 -11.12 -21.08
CA GLY A 297 -7.50 -11.43 -20.98
C GLY A 297 -6.72 -10.64 -19.93
N VAL A 298 -7.38 -9.90 -19.05
CA VAL A 298 -6.74 -9.22 -17.92
C VAL A 298 -6.30 -10.25 -16.88
N HIS A 299 -5.05 -10.17 -16.43
CA HIS A 299 -4.58 -10.98 -15.31
C HIS A 299 -5.29 -10.58 -14.03
N VAL A 300 -5.90 -11.53 -13.32
CA VAL A 300 -6.63 -11.26 -12.09
C VAL A 300 -5.97 -11.95 -10.90
N ALA A 301 -5.58 -11.16 -9.92
CA ALA A 301 -5.16 -11.61 -8.60
C ALA A 301 -6.20 -11.23 -7.54
N VAL A 302 -6.53 -12.16 -6.66
CA VAL A 302 -7.46 -11.92 -5.54
C VAL A 302 -6.67 -11.87 -4.25
N ASN A 303 -6.86 -10.79 -3.49
CA ASN A 303 -6.18 -10.58 -2.21
C ASN A 303 -7.18 -10.91 -1.08
N LEU A 304 -7.00 -12.08 -0.46
CA LEU A 304 -7.83 -12.59 0.66
C LEU A 304 -7.17 -12.31 1.99
#